data_ccb2b88fbd7d3e08b9fc5c357a6ad5d9
#
_entry.id   ccb2b88fbd7d3e08b9fc5c357a6ad5d9
#
_cell.length_a   1.000
_cell.length_b   1.000
_cell.length_c   1.000
_cell.angle_alpha   90.00
_cell.angle_beta   90.00
_cell.angle_gamma   90.00
#
_symmetry.space_group_name_H-M   'P 1'
#
loop_
_entity.id
_entity.type
_entity.pdbx_description
1 polymer ?
#
loop_
_entity_poly.entity_id
_entity_poly.type
_entity_poly.pdbx_seq_one_letter_code
_entity_poly.pdbx_strand_id
1 'polypeptide(L)'
;MEGIGDDQADARQRGVMLNIASTAGVSPRPRLSWYNASKGWMVTATKGMAVELAPFGVRVNALCPVAGETPLLKSFLGEDTPATRAKFLATIPLGRFSTPQDLGNAAAFLCSDEAAMLTGVALEVDGGRCV
;
A
#
# COMPACT_ATOMS: atom_id res chain seq x y z
N MET A 1 37.66 26.08 6.18
CA MET A 1 36.92 25.37 5.13
C MET A 1 35.54 25.07 5.72
N GLU A 2 34.69 26.06 5.70
CA GLU A 2 33.36 25.94 6.21
C GLU A 2 32.52 25.21 5.17
N GLY A 3 31.84 24.15 5.60
CA GLY A 3 31.07 23.27 4.75
C GLY A 3 29.97 24.00 4.04
N ILE A 4 30.04 24.06 2.73
CA ILE A 4 28.93 24.47 1.89
C ILE A 4 27.84 23.40 2.05
N GLY A 5 26.88 23.74 2.90
CA GLY A 5 25.51 23.36 2.69
C GLY A 5 25.16 21.89 2.69
N ASP A 6 25.32 21.19 3.81
CA ASP A 6 24.57 19.96 4.07
C ASP A 6 23.06 20.16 3.81
N ASP A 7 22.54 21.36 4.06
CA ASP A 7 21.14 21.70 3.87
C ASP A 7 20.69 21.67 2.40
N GLN A 8 21.53 22.03 1.46
CA GLN A 8 21.16 22.00 0.03
C GLN A 8 21.27 20.59 -0.57
N ALA A 9 22.24 19.82 -0.12
CA ALA A 9 22.34 18.42 -0.51
C ALA A 9 21.17 17.60 0.06
N ASP A 10 20.81 17.85 1.31
CA ASP A 10 19.70 17.19 2.01
C ASP A 10 18.33 17.53 1.36
N ALA A 11 18.12 18.79 1.00
CA ALA A 11 16.89 19.22 0.32
C ALA A 11 16.68 18.57 -1.07
N ARG A 12 17.76 18.21 -1.75
CA ARG A 12 17.70 17.55 -3.07
C ARG A 12 17.53 16.04 -2.99
N GLN A 13 17.79 15.44 -1.84
CA GLN A 13 17.74 13.98 -1.62
C GLN A 13 16.49 13.52 -0.85
N ARG A 14 15.67 14.45 -0.42
CA ARG A 14 14.39 14.11 0.24
C ARG A 14 13.36 13.68 -0.78
N GLY A 15 12.71 12.58 -0.49
CA GLY A 15 11.64 12.08 -1.35
C GLY A 15 10.79 11.04 -0.66
N VAL A 16 9.66 10.77 -1.26
CA VAL A 16 8.74 9.71 -0.83
C VAL A 16 8.32 8.92 -2.04
N MET A 17 8.41 7.62 -1.94
CA MET A 17 7.88 6.67 -2.92
C MET A 17 6.76 5.88 -2.26
N LEU A 18 5.61 5.82 -2.90
CA LEU A 18 4.49 5.01 -2.48
C LEU A 18 4.15 4.00 -3.58
N ASN A 19 4.31 2.74 -3.28
CA ASN A 19 3.95 1.64 -4.17
C ASN A 19 2.54 1.15 -3.84
N ILE A 20 1.71 0.95 -4.85
CA ILE A 20 0.36 0.42 -4.66
C ILE A 20 0.42 -1.09 -4.86
N ALA A 21 0.47 -1.81 -3.75
CA ALA A 21 0.44 -3.26 -3.71
C ALA A 21 -1.02 -3.77 -3.58
N SER A 22 -1.25 -4.73 -2.73
CA SER A 22 -2.56 -5.31 -2.45
C SER A 22 -2.47 -6.17 -1.20
N THR A 23 -3.59 -6.34 -0.49
CA THR A 23 -3.70 -7.37 0.54
C THR A 23 -3.40 -8.77 -0.01
N ALA A 24 -3.62 -9.02 -1.31
CA ALA A 24 -3.25 -10.27 -1.97
C ALA A 24 -1.74 -10.58 -1.92
N GLY A 25 -0.90 -9.57 -1.83
CA GLY A 25 0.55 -9.73 -1.66
C GLY A 25 0.96 -10.08 -0.23
N VAL A 26 0.09 -9.84 0.75
CA VAL A 26 0.31 -10.12 2.17
C VAL A 26 -0.44 -11.38 2.60
N SER A 27 -1.66 -11.55 2.11
CA SER A 27 -2.54 -12.69 2.39
C SER A 27 -3.08 -13.25 1.05
N PRO A 28 -2.36 -14.18 0.43
CA PRO A 28 -2.65 -14.68 -0.91
C PRO A 28 -4.04 -15.30 -1.02
N ARG A 29 -4.66 -15.12 -2.18
CA ARG A 29 -6.00 -15.63 -2.48
C ARG A 29 -5.95 -16.78 -3.48
N PRO A 30 -6.84 -17.76 -3.35
CA PRO A 30 -6.98 -18.82 -4.37
C PRO A 30 -7.30 -18.23 -5.76
N ARG A 31 -6.82 -18.92 -6.80
CA ARG A 31 -7.06 -18.57 -8.21
C ARG A 31 -6.45 -17.24 -8.68
N LEU A 32 -5.55 -16.65 -7.87
CA LEU A 32 -4.88 -15.39 -8.18
C LEU A 32 -3.34 -15.52 -8.02
N SER A 33 -2.77 -16.70 -8.26
CA SER A 33 -1.37 -17.00 -7.95
C SER A 33 -0.40 -15.95 -8.51
N TRP A 34 -0.54 -15.62 -9.77
CA TRP A 34 0.36 -14.65 -10.43
C TRP A 34 0.12 -13.22 -9.95
N TYR A 35 -1.13 -12.84 -9.72
CA TYR A 35 -1.46 -11.55 -9.13
C TYR A 35 -0.90 -11.44 -7.71
N ASN A 36 -1.14 -12.44 -6.87
CA ASN A 36 -0.58 -12.51 -5.52
C ASN A 36 0.94 -12.36 -5.54
N ALA A 37 1.60 -13.09 -6.43
CA ALA A 37 3.06 -13.08 -6.57
C ALA A 37 3.57 -11.69 -7.00
N SER A 38 2.91 -11.03 -7.96
CA SER A 38 3.28 -9.70 -8.41
C SER A 38 3.17 -8.65 -7.30
N LYS A 39 2.12 -8.76 -6.48
CA LYS A 39 1.91 -7.84 -5.34
C LYS A 39 2.82 -8.18 -4.16
N GLY A 40 3.11 -9.45 -3.92
CA GLY A 40 4.11 -9.89 -2.95
C GLY A 40 5.51 -9.42 -3.33
N TRP A 41 5.88 -9.50 -4.59
CA TRP A 41 7.11 -8.92 -5.13
C TRP A 41 7.21 -7.44 -4.80
N MET A 42 6.12 -6.69 -5.03
CA MET A 42 6.08 -5.25 -4.78
C MET A 42 6.29 -4.91 -3.30
N VAL A 43 5.70 -5.68 -2.39
CA VAL A 43 5.89 -5.52 -0.93
C VAL A 43 7.35 -5.75 -0.55
N THR A 44 7.95 -6.82 -1.06
CA THR A 44 9.36 -7.14 -0.77
C THR A 44 10.30 -6.11 -1.38
N ALA A 45 10.06 -5.69 -2.62
CA ALA A 45 10.86 -4.65 -3.27
C ALA A 45 10.78 -3.31 -2.52
N THR A 46 9.59 -2.95 -2.02
CA THR A 46 9.40 -1.76 -1.17
C THR A 46 10.34 -1.77 0.03
N LYS A 47 10.43 -2.90 0.72
CA LYS A 47 11.29 -3.04 1.90
C LYS A 47 12.78 -2.95 1.53
N GLY A 48 13.18 -3.58 0.44
CA GLY A 48 14.54 -3.50 -0.06
C GLY A 48 14.92 -2.05 -0.41
N MET A 49 14.09 -1.39 -1.21
CA MET A 49 14.31 0.01 -1.59
C MET A 49 14.31 0.95 -0.38
N ALA A 50 13.49 0.70 0.63
CA ALA A 50 13.47 1.50 1.84
C ALA A 50 14.84 1.52 2.53
N VAL A 51 15.50 0.35 2.63
CA VAL A 51 16.83 0.23 3.22
C VAL A 51 17.90 0.90 2.35
N GLU A 52 17.84 0.64 1.05
CA GLU A 52 18.84 1.17 0.10
C GLU A 52 18.77 2.69 -0.03
N LEU A 53 17.57 3.27 0.01
CA LEU A 53 17.36 4.69 -0.23
C LEU A 53 17.30 5.54 1.04
N ALA A 54 17.24 4.92 2.21
CA ALA A 54 17.23 5.63 3.50
C ALA A 54 18.43 6.58 3.66
N PRO A 55 19.69 6.20 3.28
CA PRO A 55 20.83 7.12 3.37
C PRO A 55 20.68 8.38 2.52
N PHE A 56 19.81 8.35 1.52
CA PHE A 56 19.52 9.50 0.65
C PHE A 56 18.32 10.32 1.10
N GLY A 57 17.78 10.03 2.29
CA GLY A 57 16.59 10.72 2.81
C GLY A 57 15.29 10.39 2.08
N VAL A 58 15.24 9.25 1.37
CA VAL A 58 14.06 8.81 0.65
C VAL A 58 13.32 7.72 1.44
N ARG A 59 12.05 7.94 1.71
CA ARG A 59 11.16 6.95 2.31
C ARG A 59 10.44 6.15 1.23
N VAL A 60 10.30 4.86 1.44
CA VAL A 60 9.60 3.96 0.51
C VAL A 60 8.62 3.11 1.28
N ASN A 61 7.34 3.24 0.99
CA ASN A 61 6.26 2.49 1.62
C ASN A 61 5.34 1.86 0.57
N ALA A 62 4.61 0.86 0.95
CA ALA A 62 3.57 0.25 0.13
C ALA A 62 2.19 0.44 0.78
N LEU A 63 1.19 0.64 -0.05
CA LEU A 63 -0.21 0.61 0.32
C LEU A 63 -0.81 -0.71 -0.15
N CYS A 64 -1.49 -1.41 0.74
CA CYS A 64 -2.08 -2.72 0.48
C CYS A 64 -3.61 -2.65 0.64
N PRO A 65 -4.34 -2.22 -0.42
CA PRO A 65 -5.79 -2.15 -0.36
C PRO A 65 -6.45 -3.52 -0.37
N VAL A 66 -7.60 -3.62 0.27
CA VAL A 66 -8.60 -4.65 0.00
C VAL A 66 -9.41 -4.26 -1.25
N ALA A 67 -10.21 -5.19 -1.78
CA ALA A 67 -11.15 -4.87 -2.85
C ALA A 67 -12.03 -3.65 -2.48
N GLY A 68 -12.18 -2.73 -3.43
CA GLY A 68 -12.86 -1.47 -3.24
C GLY A 68 -14.01 -1.26 -4.21
N GLU A 69 -14.84 -0.28 -3.92
CA GLU A 69 -15.91 0.18 -4.80
C GLU A 69 -15.33 0.87 -6.04
N THR A 70 -14.86 0.06 -6.98
CA THR A 70 -14.26 0.50 -8.24
C THR A 70 -14.77 -0.35 -9.39
N PRO A 71 -14.57 0.08 -10.64
CA PRO A 71 -14.91 -0.73 -11.81
C PRO A 71 -14.24 -2.11 -11.84
N LEU A 72 -13.15 -2.31 -11.10
CA LEU A 72 -12.45 -3.59 -11.01
C LEU A 72 -13.07 -4.57 -10.03
N LEU A 73 -14.04 -4.16 -9.22
CA LEU A 73 -14.64 -5.03 -8.20
C LEU A 73 -15.20 -6.31 -8.79
N LYS A 74 -15.89 -6.23 -9.92
CA LYS A 74 -16.44 -7.39 -10.63
C LYS A 74 -15.34 -8.41 -10.99
N SER A 75 -14.19 -7.93 -11.41
CA SER A 75 -13.05 -8.81 -11.77
C SER A 75 -12.51 -9.57 -10.57
N PHE A 76 -12.51 -8.95 -9.39
CA PHE A 76 -12.06 -9.61 -8.16
C PHE A 76 -13.10 -10.58 -7.60
N LEU A 77 -14.40 -10.28 -7.74
CA LEU A 77 -15.47 -11.12 -7.23
C LEU A 77 -15.84 -12.28 -8.19
N GLY A 78 -15.40 -12.18 -9.44
CA GLY A 78 -15.85 -13.08 -10.53
C GLY A 78 -17.20 -12.67 -11.12
N GLU A 79 -18.17 -12.38 -10.28
CA GLU A 79 -19.47 -11.76 -10.63
C GLU A 79 -19.84 -10.74 -9.56
N ASP A 80 -20.54 -9.70 -9.97
CA ASP A 80 -20.97 -8.64 -9.05
C ASP A 80 -22.47 -8.81 -8.76
N THR A 81 -22.77 -9.66 -7.79
CA THR A 81 -24.12 -9.93 -7.31
C THR A 81 -24.22 -9.61 -5.81
N PRO A 82 -25.42 -9.33 -5.27
CA PRO A 82 -25.58 -9.15 -3.83
C PRO A 82 -25.03 -10.32 -3.01
N ALA A 83 -25.16 -11.55 -3.50
CA ALA A 83 -24.69 -12.75 -2.82
C ALA A 83 -23.15 -12.80 -2.76
N THR A 84 -22.45 -12.53 -3.88
CA THR A 84 -20.99 -12.50 -3.90
C THR A 84 -20.43 -11.33 -3.10
N ARG A 85 -21.06 -10.17 -3.13
CA ARG A 85 -20.71 -9.03 -2.29
C ARG A 85 -20.84 -9.36 -0.80
N ALA A 86 -21.95 -9.92 -0.38
CA ALA A 86 -22.19 -10.31 1.02
C ALA A 86 -21.14 -11.32 1.50
N LYS A 87 -20.81 -12.31 0.67
CA LYS A 87 -19.81 -13.32 0.97
C LYS A 87 -18.43 -12.73 1.16
N PHE A 88 -18.04 -11.77 0.32
CA PHE A 88 -16.77 -11.08 0.44
C PHE A 88 -16.74 -10.16 1.67
N LEU A 89 -17.80 -9.38 1.89
CA LEU A 89 -17.94 -8.47 3.03
C LEU A 89 -17.85 -9.19 4.37
N ALA A 90 -18.35 -10.44 4.44
CA ALA A 90 -18.24 -11.27 5.64
C ALA A 90 -16.78 -11.55 6.04
N THR A 91 -15.82 -11.38 5.11
CA THR A 91 -14.39 -11.53 5.38
C THR A 91 -13.71 -10.25 5.85
N ILE A 92 -14.43 -9.12 5.87
CA ILE A 92 -13.92 -7.81 6.29
C ILE A 92 -14.55 -7.44 7.62
N PRO A 93 -13.81 -7.46 8.74
CA PRO A 93 -14.36 -7.16 10.06
C PRO A 93 -15.12 -5.84 10.15
N LEU A 94 -14.65 -4.77 9.48
CA LEU A 94 -15.38 -3.49 9.45
C LEU A 94 -16.63 -3.50 8.58
N GLY A 95 -16.87 -4.57 7.82
CA GLY A 95 -18.13 -4.84 7.15
C GLY A 95 -18.45 -4.00 5.92
N ARG A 96 -17.44 -3.35 5.31
CA ARG A 96 -17.63 -2.58 4.07
C ARG A 96 -16.42 -2.68 3.16
N PHE A 97 -16.63 -2.45 1.87
CA PHE A 97 -15.53 -2.25 0.93
C PHE A 97 -14.80 -0.94 1.20
N SER A 98 -13.53 -0.87 0.80
CA SER A 98 -12.81 0.40 0.78
C SER A 98 -13.38 1.34 -0.28
N THR A 99 -13.21 2.62 -0.06
CA THR A 99 -13.57 3.66 -1.02
C THR A 99 -12.29 4.35 -1.53
N PRO A 100 -12.34 5.05 -2.68
CA PRO A 100 -11.23 5.87 -3.12
C PRO A 100 -10.73 6.85 -2.05
N GLN A 101 -11.65 7.38 -1.23
CA GLN A 101 -11.29 8.30 -0.14
C GLN A 101 -10.46 7.61 0.95
N ASP A 102 -10.79 6.37 1.31
CA ASP A 102 -10.03 5.61 2.30
C ASP A 102 -8.57 5.46 1.85
N LEU A 103 -8.38 5.10 0.57
CA LEU A 103 -7.05 4.91 0.00
C LEU A 103 -6.31 6.23 -0.15
N GLY A 104 -6.99 7.26 -0.61
CA GLY A 104 -6.42 8.60 -0.75
C GLY A 104 -5.95 9.19 0.58
N ASN A 105 -6.72 9.01 1.65
CA ASN A 105 -6.34 9.45 2.99
C ASN A 105 -5.08 8.74 3.49
N ALA A 106 -5.01 7.43 3.33
CA ALA A 106 -3.83 6.65 3.72
C ALA A 106 -2.59 7.02 2.89
N ALA A 107 -2.76 7.21 1.58
CA ALA A 107 -1.69 7.64 0.68
C ALA A 107 -1.18 9.03 1.05
N ALA A 108 -2.07 9.99 1.29
CA ALA A 108 -1.71 11.34 1.70
C ALA A 108 -0.91 11.35 3.00
N PHE A 109 -1.32 10.55 3.98
CA PHE A 109 -0.59 10.42 5.24
C PHE A 109 0.82 9.86 5.03
N LEU A 110 0.95 8.74 4.32
CA LEU A 110 2.26 8.12 4.07
C LEU A 110 3.21 9.03 3.28
N CYS A 111 2.68 9.86 2.40
CA CYS A 111 3.46 10.80 1.60
C CYS A 111 3.74 12.12 2.32
N SER A 112 3.14 12.36 3.48
CA SER A 112 3.30 13.60 4.23
C SER A 112 4.49 13.57 5.18
N ASP A 113 4.89 14.73 5.68
CA ASP A 113 5.93 14.86 6.71
C ASP A 113 5.47 14.31 8.07
N GLU A 114 4.18 14.13 8.28
CA GLU A 114 3.66 13.47 9.47
C GLU A 114 4.10 12.01 9.57
N ALA A 115 4.39 11.37 8.42
CA ALA A 115 4.91 10.02 8.34
C ALA A 115 6.44 9.96 8.24
N ALA A 116 7.14 10.98 8.73
CA ALA A 116 8.59 11.13 8.55
C ALA A 116 9.43 9.96 9.09
N MET A 117 8.93 9.21 10.05
CA MET A 117 9.62 8.03 10.63
C MET A 117 9.14 6.70 10.03
N LEU A 118 8.27 6.74 9.01
CA LEU A 118 7.72 5.55 8.36
C LEU A 118 8.41 5.28 7.04
N THR A 119 9.16 4.18 6.97
CA THR A 119 9.74 3.64 5.73
C THR A 119 9.75 2.12 5.79
N GLY A 120 9.62 1.46 4.65
CA GLY A 120 9.55 0.00 4.57
C GLY A 120 8.24 -0.60 5.09
N VAL A 121 7.21 0.19 5.25
CA VAL A 121 5.90 -0.25 5.74
C VAL A 121 5.04 -0.75 4.58
N ALA A 122 4.39 -1.89 4.77
CA ALA A 122 3.30 -2.36 3.93
C ALA A 122 1.99 -2.15 4.71
N LEU A 123 1.30 -1.06 4.44
CA LEU A 123 0.12 -0.65 5.17
C LEU A 123 -1.14 -1.27 4.57
N GLU A 124 -1.79 -2.15 5.31
CA GLU A 124 -3.07 -2.72 4.93
C GLU A 124 -4.19 -1.71 5.19
N VAL A 125 -4.94 -1.40 4.13
CA VAL A 125 -6.18 -0.61 4.20
C VAL A 125 -7.32 -1.53 3.82
N ASP A 126 -7.74 -2.37 4.78
CA ASP A 126 -8.50 -3.58 4.49
C ASP A 126 -9.65 -3.86 5.47
N GLY A 127 -9.89 -2.94 6.39
CA GLY A 127 -10.94 -3.13 7.40
C GLY A 127 -10.70 -4.33 8.32
N GLY A 128 -9.45 -4.76 8.46
CA GLY A 128 -9.06 -5.87 9.33
C GLY A 128 -9.06 -7.25 8.65
N ARG A 129 -9.17 -7.30 7.32
CA ARG A 129 -9.29 -8.57 6.61
C ARG A 129 -8.08 -9.50 6.74
N CYS A 130 -6.89 -8.94 6.93
CA CYS A 130 -5.64 -9.69 7.01
C CYS A 130 -5.23 -10.06 8.45
N VAL A 131 -6.07 -9.77 9.42
CA VAL A 131 -5.84 -10.13 10.83
C VAL A 131 -6.29 -11.56 11.12
#